data_f1f8586a7e0cf6c67f99211e3808cd04
#
_entry.id   f1f8586a7e0cf6c67f99211e3808cd04
#
_cell.length_a   1.000
_cell.length_b   1.000
_cell.length_c   1.000
_cell.angle_alpha   90.00
_cell.angle_beta   90.00
_cell.angle_gamma   90.00
#
_symmetry.space_group_name_H-M   'P 1'
#
loop_
_entity.id
_entity.type
_entity.pdbx_description
1 polymer ?
#
loop_
_entity_poly.entity_id
_entity_poly.type
_entity_poly.pdbx_seq_one_letter_code
_entity_poly.pdbx_strand_id
1 'polypeptide(L)'
;MKKIVPFLFLIISVQIAACKKPFKIIEPPVTVDTSFFARGADIGWLSEMEAAGIKFYMSNGTQADCISVLKSKGINSLRFRVWVDPENGWCGQADVVKMAVRAKNAGMRVMIDFHYSDFWADPGKQNKPKAWLSLNAAGLNQAVYTHTKTVLTALLNAGVVPAWVQIGNETNDGMLWEEGRASKNMGQFAAMVAAGAKAVRETSASSKVIVHISNGYDNALFRWIFDGLTANKVDYDIIAMSLYPSVSNWSSLNMQCLNNMNDMVARYNKEIMISEVGMEMAAATACKSFIQDLIAKTKSVNQKKGLGVFYWEPQSYNSWKGYKLGAFDDTGKPTVAMDAFMN
;
A
#
# COMPACT_ATOMS: atom_id res chain seq x y z
N MET A 1 -89.10 12.70 39.92
CA MET A 1 -88.28 12.96 38.75
C MET A 1 -86.84 13.07 39.19
N LYS A 2 -86.05 11.99 39.06
CA LYS A 2 -84.60 11.95 39.43
C LYS A 2 -83.79 12.20 38.19
N LYS A 3 -82.94 13.24 38.18
CA LYS A 3 -82.01 13.57 37.11
C LYS A 3 -80.77 12.72 37.30
N ILE A 4 -80.46 11.94 36.28
CA ILE A 4 -79.21 11.17 36.17
C ILE A 4 -78.16 12.06 35.47
N VAL A 5 -77.03 12.32 36.12
CA VAL A 5 -75.90 13.02 35.55
C VAL A 5 -74.90 11.93 35.06
N PRO A 6 -74.47 11.91 33.80
CA PRO A 6 -73.41 10.96 33.36
C PRO A 6 -72.02 11.47 33.74
N PHE A 7 -71.24 10.61 34.41
CA PHE A 7 -69.85 10.81 34.71
C PHE A 7 -69.03 10.41 33.46
N LEU A 8 -68.33 11.38 32.91
CA LEU A 8 -67.41 11.17 31.78
C LEU A 8 -66.02 10.75 32.31
N PHE A 9 -65.65 9.48 32.12
CA PHE A 9 -64.24 8.99 32.41
C PHE A 9 -63.30 9.41 31.31
N LEU A 10 -62.38 10.32 31.59
CA LEU A 10 -61.28 10.69 30.71
C LEU A 10 -60.15 9.70 30.88
N ILE A 11 -59.95 8.78 29.90
CA ILE A 11 -58.78 7.87 29.87
C ILE A 11 -57.61 8.62 29.26
N ILE A 12 -56.65 9.00 30.09
CA ILE A 12 -55.36 9.55 29.66
C ILE A 12 -54.44 8.36 29.31
N SER A 13 -54.24 8.09 28.05
CA SER A 13 -53.25 7.14 27.57
C SER A 13 -51.85 7.79 27.60
N VAL A 14 -51.02 7.42 28.53
CA VAL A 14 -49.59 7.79 28.56
C VAL A 14 -48.85 6.92 27.57
N GLN A 15 -48.48 7.50 26.44
CA GLN A 15 -47.55 6.84 25.50
C GLN A 15 -46.11 6.96 26.04
N ILE A 16 -45.55 5.86 26.55
CA ILE A 16 -44.16 5.77 26.89
C ILE A 16 -43.37 5.57 25.59
N ALA A 17 -42.77 6.64 25.06
CA ALA A 17 -41.83 6.57 23.97
C ALA A 17 -40.49 5.92 24.48
N ALA A 18 -40.36 4.63 24.31
CA ALA A 18 -39.11 3.92 24.56
C ALA A 18 -38.07 4.30 23.50
N CYS A 19 -37.17 5.22 23.82
CA CYS A 19 -35.99 5.53 23.01
C CYS A 19 -35.07 4.30 23.01
N LYS A 20 -35.21 3.41 22.01
CA LYS A 20 -34.23 2.34 21.77
C LYS A 20 -32.99 2.97 21.19
N LYS A 21 -31.93 3.16 22.02
CA LYS A 21 -30.58 3.44 21.50
C LYS A 21 -30.20 2.32 20.54
N PRO A 22 -29.68 2.62 19.33
CA PRO A 22 -29.23 1.57 18.43
C PRO A 22 -28.13 0.77 19.12
N PHE A 23 -28.27 -0.53 19.14
CA PHE A 23 -27.28 -1.46 19.67
C PHE A 23 -26.08 -1.42 18.73
N LYS A 24 -24.96 -0.83 19.18
CA LYS A 24 -23.73 -0.76 18.41
C LYS A 24 -23.11 -2.16 18.45
N ILE A 25 -23.27 -2.93 17.38
CA ILE A 25 -22.57 -4.19 17.22
C ILE A 25 -21.09 -3.82 17.16
N ILE A 26 -20.34 -4.09 18.22
CA ILE A 26 -18.88 -4.05 18.23
C ILE A 26 -18.45 -5.33 17.52
N GLU A 27 -18.20 -5.24 16.20
CA GLU A 27 -17.55 -6.33 15.47
C GLU A 27 -16.19 -6.58 16.15
N PRO A 28 -15.81 -7.85 16.38
CA PRO A 28 -14.48 -8.15 16.91
C PRO A 28 -13.41 -7.61 15.95
N PRO A 29 -12.25 -7.18 16.45
CA PRO A 29 -11.19 -6.66 15.60
C PRO A 29 -10.85 -7.69 14.52
N VAL A 30 -10.95 -7.27 13.26
CA VAL A 30 -10.59 -8.10 12.10
C VAL A 30 -9.08 -8.34 12.19
N THR A 31 -8.69 -9.53 12.59
CA THR A 31 -7.29 -9.95 12.52
C THR A 31 -6.92 -10.13 11.05
N VAL A 32 -5.95 -9.36 10.58
CA VAL A 32 -5.44 -9.50 9.21
C VAL A 32 -4.61 -10.77 9.16
N ASP A 33 -5.05 -11.76 8.37
CA ASP A 33 -4.25 -12.95 8.10
C ASP A 33 -3.11 -12.59 7.15
N THR A 34 -1.88 -12.56 7.66
CA THR A 34 -0.65 -12.35 6.89
C THR A 34 0.09 -13.67 6.63
N SER A 35 -0.52 -14.81 6.93
CA SER A 35 0.12 -16.14 6.91
C SER A 35 0.42 -16.66 5.50
N PHE A 36 -0.21 -16.12 4.46
CA PHE A 36 -0.02 -16.57 3.08
C PHE A 36 0.72 -15.55 2.22
N PHE A 37 1.42 -16.04 1.18
CA PHE A 37 2.22 -15.25 0.26
C PHE A 37 1.39 -14.16 -0.44
N ALA A 38 1.87 -12.92 -0.42
CA ALA A 38 1.21 -11.79 -1.08
C ALA A 38 1.46 -11.83 -2.58
N ARG A 39 0.39 -11.98 -3.35
CA ARG A 39 0.32 -11.75 -4.79
C ARG A 39 -0.38 -10.42 -4.98
N GLY A 40 0.42 -9.36 -5.16
CA GLY A 40 -0.05 -8.00 -5.03
C GLY A 40 -0.12 -7.22 -6.33
N ALA A 41 -0.91 -6.16 -6.31
CA ALA A 41 -0.93 -5.10 -7.32
C ALA A 41 -0.99 -3.74 -6.62
N ASP A 42 -0.18 -2.77 -7.09
CA ASP A 42 -0.37 -1.35 -6.79
C ASP A 42 -1.34 -0.78 -7.83
N ILE A 43 -2.41 -0.16 -7.37
CA ILE A 43 -3.47 0.36 -8.25
C ILE A 43 -3.87 1.79 -7.90
N GLY A 44 -2.90 2.59 -7.49
CA GLY A 44 -3.14 3.96 -7.06
C GLY A 44 -3.78 4.86 -8.14
N TRP A 45 -3.62 4.56 -9.41
CA TRP A 45 -4.30 5.27 -10.51
C TRP A 45 -5.75 4.86 -10.74
N LEU A 46 -6.21 3.74 -10.15
CA LEU A 46 -7.50 3.15 -10.55
C LEU A 46 -8.67 4.12 -10.39
N SER A 47 -8.76 4.87 -9.29
CA SER A 47 -9.85 5.81 -9.06
C SER A 47 -9.89 6.93 -10.11
N GLU A 48 -8.74 7.45 -10.52
CA GLU A 48 -8.62 8.47 -11.58
C GLU A 48 -8.94 7.89 -12.97
N MET A 49 -8.47 6.67 -13.28
CA MET A 49 -8.80 5.98 -14.52
C MET A 49 -10.30 5.74 -14.67
N GLU A 50 -10.97 5.27 -13.60
CA GLU A 50 -12.41 5.06 -13.59
C GLU A 50 -13.19 6.38 -13.76
N ALA A 51 -12.74 7.46 -13.12
CA ALA A 51 -13.33 8.79 -13.27
C ALA A 51 -13.17 9.34 -14.69
N ALA A 52 -12.08 8.99 -15.38
CA ALA A 52 -11.86 9.29 -16.79
C ALA A 52 -12.65 8.37 -17.75
N GLY A 53 -13.47 7.46 -17.23
CA GLY A 53 -14.31 6.57 -18.05
C GLY A 53 -13.60 5.32 -18.56
N ILE A 54 -12.37 5.03 -18.11
CA ILE A 54 -11.62 3.81 -18.47
C ILE A 54 -12.37 2.58 -17.98
N LYS A 55 -12.45 1.54 -18.83
CA LYS A 55 -13.18 0.30 -18.55
C LYS A 55 -12.23 -0.89 -18.53
N PHE A 56 -12.57 -1.87 -17.73
CA PHE A 56 -11.79 -3.10 -17.57
C PHE A 56 -12.62 -4.32 -17.95
N TYR A 57 -11.96 -5.36 -18.42
CA TYR A 57 -12.61 -6.55 -18.92
C TYR A 57 -11.91 -7.82 -18.43
N MET A 58 -12.69 -8.85 -18.16
CA MET A 58 -12.20 -10.20 -17.96
C MET A 58 -11.52 -10.72 -19.23
N SER A 59 -10.70 -11.76 -19.15
CA SER A 59 -10.03 -12.36 -20.30
C SER A 59 -11.01 -12.84 -21.38
N ASN A 60 -12.26 -13.19 -21.02
CA ASN A 60 -13.32 -13.56 -21.97
C ASN A 60 -14.03 -12.36 -22.64
N GLY A 61 -13.63 -11.14 -22.31
CA GLY A 61 -14.21 -9.90 -22.86
C GLY A 61 -15.41 -9.34 -22.11
N THR A 62 -15.85 -9.95 -21.03
CA THR A 62 -16.92 -9.41 -20.16
C THR A 62 -16.42 -8.21 -19.38
N GLN A 63 -17.10 -7.07 -19.47
CA GLN A 63 -16.76 -5.89 -18.67
C GLN A 63 -16.94 -6.19 -17.17
N ALA A 64 -15.97 -5.79 -16.36
CA ALA A 64 -15.99 -6.04 -14.92
C ALA A 64 -15.26 -4.92 -14.15
N ASP A 65 -15.48 -4.89 -12.85
CA ASP A 65 -14.69 -4.07 -11.91
C ASP A 65 -13.22 -4.51 -11.94
N CYS A 66 -12.29 -3.54 -11.96
CA CYS A 66 -10.86 -3.81 -12.08
C CYS A 66 -10.34 -4.72 -10.95
N ILE A 67 -10.79 -4.50 -9.71
CA ILE A 67 -10.37 -5.33 -8.55
C ILE A 67 -10.85 -6.77 -8.76
N SER A 68 -12.04 -6.97 -9.31
CA SER A 68 -12.56 -8.31 -9.65
C SER A 68 -11.75 -8.97 -10.76
N VAL A 69 -11.31 -8.21 -11.78
CA VAL A 69 -10.42 -8.72 -12.83
C VAL A 69 -9.08 -9.15 -12.24
N LEU A 70 -8.45 -8.31 -11.42
CA LEU A 70 -7.19 -8.64 -10.74
C LEU A 70 -7.33 -9.88 -9.84
N LYS A 71 -8.43 -9.98 -9.08
CA LYS A 71 -8.73 -11.15 -8.25
C LYS A 71 -8.83 -12.43 -9.07
N SER A 72 -9.45 -12.38 -10.26
CA SER A 72 -9.55 -13.51 -11.18
C SER A 72 -8.17 -13.99 -11.70
N LYS A 73 -7.16 -13.12 -11.64
CA LYS A 73 -5.76 -13.40 -11.96
C LYS A 73 -4.91 -13.81 -10.74
N GLY A 74 -5.56 -14.08 -9.59
CA GLY A 74 -4.90 -14.58 -8.39
C GLY A 74 -4.31 -13.49 -7.49
N ILE A 75 -4.54 -12.20 -7.78
CA ILE A 75 -4.17 -11.11 -6.88
C ILE A 75 -4.99 -11.21 -5.59
N ASN A 76 -4.32 -11.11 -4.45
CA ASN A 76 -4.92 -11.22 -3.12
C ASN A 76 -4.56 -10.06 -2.19
N SER A 77 -3.80 -9.10 -2.67
CA SER A 77 -3.34 -7.95 -1.90
C SER A 77 -3.24 -6.72 -2.81
N LEU A 78 -3.62 -5.55 -2.29
CA LEU A 78 -3.54 -4.29 -3.04
C LEU A 78 -2.70 -3.28 -2.28
N ARG A 79 -1.86 -2.54 -3.00
CA ARG A 79 -1.05 -1.44 -2.49
C ARG A 79 -1.62 -0.11 -3.00
N PHE A 80 -1.70 0.87 -2.10
CA PHE A 80 -2.18 2.21 -2.38
C PHE A 80 -1.17 3.23 -1.87
N ARG A 81 -0.63 4.07 -2.75
CA ARG A 81 0.20 5.21 -2.35
C ARG A 81 -0.65 6.31 -1.72
N VAL A 82 -0.07 7.04 -0.80
CA VAL A 82 -0.69 8.19 -0.14
C VAL A 82 0.17 9.44 -0.33
N TRP A 83 -0.43 10.49 -0.90
CA TRP A 83 0.11 11.82 -0.97
C TRP A 83 -0.47 12.71 0.13
N VAL A 84 0.22 13.80 0.50
CA VAL A 84 -0.19 14.65 1.63
C VAL A 84 -1.35 15.57 1.22
N ASP A 85 -1.15 16.38 0.18
CA ASP A 85 -2.15 17.31 -0.34
C ASP A 85 -2.07 17.37 -1.89
N PRO A 86 -2.51 16.30 -2.58
CA PRO A 86 -2.47 16.25 -4.03
C PRO A 86 -3.47 17.23 -4.66
N GLU A 87 -3.04 17.95 -5.70
CA GLU A 87 -3.82 19.01 -6.37
C GLU A 87 -5.23 18.56 -6.78
N ASN A 88 -5.38 17.34 -7.29
CA ASN A 88 -6.65 16.82 -7.79
C ASN A 88 -7.33 15.83 -6.83
N GLY A 89 -6.80 15.67 -5.62
CA GLY A 89 -7.33 14.77 -4.60
C GLY A 89 -7.04 13.28 -4.81
N TRP A 90 -6.58 12.87 -6.02
CA TRP A 90 -6.20 11.47 -6.29
C TRP A 90 -5.01 11.05 -5.43
N CYS A 91 -5.06 9.83 -4.89
CA CYS A 91 -4.09 9.33 -3.92
C CYS A 91 -4.01 10.15 -2.62
N GLY A 92 -4.90 11.11 -2.39
CA GLY A 92 -5.07 11.75 -1.08
C GLY A 92 -5.79 10.82 -0.10
N GLN A 93 -5.82 11.21 1.17
CA GLN A 93 -6.41 10.40 2.25
C GLN A 93 -7.83 9.88 1.92
N ALA A 94 -8.73 10.74 1.45
CA ALA A 94 -10.13 10.37 1.19
C ALA A 94 -10.25 9.32 0.07
N ASP A 95 -9.47 9.49 -1.01
CA ASP A 95 -9.41 8.56 -2.14
C ASP A 95 -8.85 7.20 -1.69
N VAL A 96 -7.73 7.20 -0.97
CA VAL A 96 -7.10 5.97 -0.46
C VAL A 96 -8.02 5.22 0.49
N VAL A 97 -8.73 5.89 1.40
CA VAL A 97 -9.72 5.25 2.29
C VAL A 97 -10.83 4.58 1.48
N LYS A 98 -11.38 5.28 0.46
CA LYS A 98 -12.39 4.71 -0.44
C LYS A 98 -11.89 3.45 -1.15
N MET A 99 -10.66 3.50 -1.69
CA MET A 99 -10.07 2.37 -2.41
C MET A 99 -9.72 1.19 -1.49
N ALA A 100 -9.22 1.48 -0.28
CA ALA A 100 -8.94 0.46 0.73
C ALA A 100 -10.21 -0.26 1.23
N VAL A 101 -11.34 0.45 1.35
CA VAL A 101 -12.65 -0.16 1.64
C VAL A 101 -13.08 -1.10 0.51
N ARG A 102 -12.88 -0.71 -0.76
CA ARG A 102 -13.18 -1.59 -1.91
C ARG A 102 -12.30 -2.86 -1.87
N ALA A 103 -11.01 -2.71 -1.57
CA ALA A 103 -10.09 -3.85 -1.41
C ALA A 103 -10.55 -4.80 -0.29
N LYS A 104 -10.88 -4.26 0.89
CA LYS A 104 -11.42 -5.04 2.02
C LYS A 104 -12.68 -5.79 1.62
N ASN A 105 -13.64 -5.12 0.97
CA ASN A 105 -14.91 -5.74 0.53
C ASN A 105 -14.69 -6.85 -0.52
N ALA A 106 -13.62 -6.77 -1.30
CA ALA A 106 -13.18 -7.84 -2.20
C ALA A 106 -12.43 -8.98 -1.48
N GLY A 107 -12.19 -8.88 -0.17
CA GLY A 107 -11.44 -9.86 0.63
C GLY A 107 -9.93 -9.80 0.39
N MET A 108 -9.39 -8.65 -0.01
CA MET A 108 -7.96 -8.45 -0.25
C MET A 108 -7.28 -7.76 0.93
N ARG A 109 -6.01 -8.11 1.17
CA ARG A 109 -5.17 -7.40 2.13
C ARG A 109 -4.75 -6.05 1.55
N VAL A 110 -4.50 -5.10 2.43
CA VAL A 110 -4.14 -3.72 2.05
C VAL A 110 -2.72 -3.40 2.53
N MET A 111 -1.92 -2.81 1.62
CA MET A 111 -0.67 -2.12 1.92
C MET A 111 -0.88 -0.64 1.67
N ILE A 112 -0.47 0.20 2.63
CA ILE A 112 -0.46 1.65 2.48
C ILE A 112 0.97 2.12 2.29
N ASP A 113 1.21 2.90 1.23
CA ASP A 113 2.51 3.43 0.85
C ASP A 113 2.55 4.95 1.01
N PHE A 114 3.22 5.43 2.05
CA PHE A 114 3.36 6.86 2.31
C PHE A 114 4.51 7.48 1.52
N HIS A 115 4.21 8.35 0.55
CA HIS A 115 5.23 9.10 -0.17
C HIS A 115 5.76 10.32 0.60
N TYR A 116 4.98 10.85 1.56
CA TYR A 116 5.27 12.11 2.28
C TYR A 116 5.57 13.28 1.34
N SER A 117 4.85 13.36 0.26
CA SER A 117 4.95 14.36 -0.79
C SER A 117 3.53 14.68 -1.30
N ASP A 118 3.34 15.78 -2.02
CA ASP A 118 2.06 16.07 -2.70
C ASP A 118 1.96 15.40 -4.07
N PHE A 119 3.05 14.76 -4.50
CA PHE A 119 3.19 14.09 -5.79
C PHE A 119 4.17 12.91 -5.69
N TRP A 120 4.73 12.44 -6.80
CA TRP A 120 5.67 11.33 -6.83
C TRP A 120 6.91 11.58 -5.94
N ALA A 121 7.21 10.61 -5.08
CA ALA A 121 8.51 10.43 -4.45
C ALA A 121 9.16 9.19 -5.07
N ASP A 122 10.40 9.34 -5.53
CA ASP A 122 11.21 8.30 -6.17
C ASP A 122 12.69 8.53 -5.89
N PRO A 123 13.63 7.67 -6.33
CA PRO A 123 15.05 7.82 -6.02
C PRO A 123 15.67 9.15 -6.48
N GLY A 124 15.07 9.82 -7.47
CA GLY A 124 15.56 11.09 -8.02
C GLY A 124 14.91 12.32 -7.37
N LYS A 125 13.82 12.16 -6.62
CA LYS A 125 13.08 13.28 -6.01
C LYS A 125 12.30 12.83 -4.78
N GLN A 126 12.63 13.49 -3.67
CA GLN A 126 12.00 13.29 -2.37
C GLN A 126 11.54 14.65 -1.82
N ASN A 127 10.67 15.32 -2.60
CA ASN A 127 10.26 16.69 -2.32
C ASN A 127 9.33 16.75 -1.11
N LYS A 128 9.56 17.75 -0.27
CA LYS A 128 8.64 18.07 0.83
C LYS A 128 7.28 18.50 0.28
N PRO A 129 6.16 18.13 0.92
CA PRO A 129 4.87 18.74 0.65
C PRO A 129 4.89 20.25 0.80
N LYS A 130 4.09 20.96 0.02
CA LYS A 130 3.98 22.41 0.08
C LYS A 130 3.73 22.92 1.50
N ALA A 131 2.86 22.25 2.24
CA ALA A 131 2.55 22.60 3.63
C ALA A 131 3.72 22.41 4.62
N TRP A 132 4.77 21.64 4.24
CA TRP A 132 5.90 21.31 5.12
C TRP A 132 7.20 22.04 4.73
N LEU A 133 7.18 22.92 3.72
CA LEU A 133 8.39 23.59 3.20
C LEU A 133 9.13 24.40 4.25
N SER A 134 8.41 25.03 5.19
CA SER A 134 8.98 25.87 6.25
C SER A 134 9.39 25.09 7.52
N LEU A 135 9.12 23.78 7.57
CA LEU A 135 9.41 22.98 8.74
C LEU A 135 10.91 22.66 8.82
N ASN A 136 11.45 22.76 10.02
CA ASN A 136 12.76 22.23 10.35
C ASN A 136 12.73 20.71 10.57
N ALA A 137 13.87 20.09 10.82
CA ALA A 137 14.01 18.65 11.02
C ALA A 137 13.03 18.09 12.06
N ALA A 138 12.89 18.73 13.22
CA ALA A 138 11.95 18.30 14.27
C ALA A 138 10.49 18.44 13.83
N GLY A 139 10.16 19.54 13.15
CA GLY A 139 8.83 19.75 12.57
C GLY A 139 8.47 18.72 11.52
N LEU A 140 9.43 18.30 10.68
CA LEU A 140 9.23 17.24 9.68
C LEU A 140 8.99 15.88 10.33
N ASN A 141 9.73 15.52 11.39
CA ASN A 141 9.47 14.30 12.15
C ASN A 141 8.04 14.27 12.70
N GLN A 142 7.59 15.40 13.28
CA GLN A 142 6.22 15.53 13.78
C GLN A 142 5.17 15.47 12.66
N ALA A 143 5.45 16.05 11.49
CA ALA A 143 4.56 16.02 10.34
C ALA A 143 4.40 14.60 9.78
N VAL A 144 5.50 13.83 9.65
CA VAL A 144 5.48 12.41 9.28
C VAL A 144 4.62 11.61 10.26
N TYR A 145 4.86 11.75 11.57
CA TYR A 145 4.08 11.07 12.60
C TYR A 145 2.59 11.42 12.49
N THR A 146 2.26 12.71 12.41
CA THR A 146 0.88 13.18 12.42
C THR A 146 0.12 12.73 11.17
N HIS A 147 0.73 12.87 9.98
CA HIS A 147 0.12 12.45 8.71
C HIS A 147 -0.14 10.94 8.71
N THR A 148 0.86 10.14 9.08
CA THR A 148 0.71 8.68 9.18
C THR A 148 -0.43 8.29 10.12
N LYS A 149 -0.47 8.87 11.33
CA LYS A 149 -1.52 8.61 12.32
C LYS A 149 -2.90 9.01 11.80
N THR A 150 -3.01 10.16 11.14
CA THR A 150 -4.28 10.68 10.61
C THR A 150 -4.86 9.75 9.55
N VAL A 151 -4.05 9.33 8.57
CA VAL A 151 -4.49 8.41 7.50
C VAL A 151 -4.87 7.04 8.08
N LEU A 152 -4.05 6.48 8.98
CA LEU A 152 -4.35 5.19 9.60
C LEU A 152 -5.62 5.25 10.45
N THR A 153 -5.83 6.34 11.20
CA THR A 153 -7.07 6.54 11.96
C THR A 153 -8.30 6.57 11.04
N ALA A 154 -8.20 7.27 9.90
CA ALA A 154 -9.29 7.31 8.92
C ALA A 154 -9.60 5.91 8.33
N LEU A 155 -8.57 5.12 8.01
CA LEU A 155 -8.72 3.73 7.56
C LEU A 155 -9.39 2.85 8.62
N LEU A 156 -8.94 2.93 9.88
CA LEU A 156 -9.52 2.16 10.97
C LEU A 156 -10.99 2.53 11.23
N ASN A 157 -11.32 3.83 11.17
CA ASN A 157 -12.71 4.31 11.29
C ASN A 157 -13.60 3.80 10.15
N ALA A 158 -13.03 3.55 8.96
CA ALA A 158 -13.70 2.90 7.83
C ALA A 158 -13.68 1.36 7.93
N GLY A 159 -13.19 0.80 9.03
CA GLY A 159 -13.10 -0.63 9.28
C GLY A 159 -12.02 -1.33 8.46
N VAL A 160 -10.99 -0.61 7.98
CA VAL A 160 -9.85 -1.17 7.25
C VAL A 160 -8.63 -1.19 8.15
N VAL A 161 -8.09 -2.39 8.42
CA VAL A 161 -6.80 -2.57 9.08
C VAL A 161 -5.77 -2.93 8.01
N PRO A 162 -4.81 -2.07 7.68
CA PRO A 162 -3.75 -2.41 6.73
C PRO A 162 -2.91 -3.59 7.23
N ALA A 163 -2.58 -4.54 6.36
CA ALA A 163 -1.61 -5.58 6.70
C ALA A 163 -0.19 -5.00 6.82
N TRP A 164 0.10 -4.02 5.98
CA TRP A 164 1.41 -3.41 5.85
C TRP A 164 1.30 -1.89 5.68
N VAL A 165 2.27 -1.18 6.25
CA VAL A 165 2.40 0.27 6.13
C VAL A 165 3.84 0.60 5.76
N GLN A 166 4.03 1.16 4.58
CA GLN A 166 5.31 1.56 4.04
C GLN A 166 5.61 3.02 4.40
N ILE A 167 6.75 3.26 5.02
CA ILE A 167 7.21 4.57 5.48
C ILE A 167 8.23 5.12 4.48
N GLY A 168 7.78 6.00 3.61
CA GLY A 168 8.53 6.50 2.47
C GLY A 168 8.51 5.56 1.27
N ASN A 169 8.65 6.11 0.06
CA ASN A 169 8.75 5.35 -1.19
C ASN A 169 10.13 5.50 -1.82
N GLU A 170 10.77 4.36 -2.13
CA GLU A 170 12.08 4.29 -2.77
C GLU A 170 13.12 5.26 -2.16
N THR A 171 13.28 5.18 -0.84
CA THR A 171 14.09 6.10 -0.03
C THR A 171 15.58 5.81 -0.13
N ASN A 172 16.11 5.65 -1.36
CA ASN A 172 17.49 5.29 -1.66
C ASN A 172 18.53 6.24 -1.06
N ASP A 173 18.19 7.54 -0.97
CA ASP A 173 18.98 8.57 -0.29
C ASP A 173 18.11 9.35 0.69
N GLY A 174 17.28 8.62 1.46
CA GLY A 174 16.37 9.21 2.44
C GLY A 174 15.07 9.76 1.83
N MET A 175 14.39 10.65 2.56
CA MET A 175 13.13 11.29 2.17
C MET A 175 13.05 12.74 2.66
N LEU A 176 12.10 13.52 2.14
CA LEU A 176 11.87 14.92 2.57
C LEU A 176 13.15 15.77 2.48
N TRP A 177 13.74 15.77 1.28
CA TRP A 177 15.00 16.50 1.03
C TRP A 177 14.84 18.01 1.23
N GLU A 178 15.88 18.72 1.71
CA GLU A 178 17.26 18.22 1.98
C GLU A 178 17.44 17.66 3.40
N GLU A 179 16.54 17.97 4.35
CA GLU A 179 16.70 17.66 5.78
C GLU A 179 16.83 16.13 6.01
N GLY A 180 16.01 15.32 5.33
CA GLY A 180 16.04 13.86 5.47
C GLY A 180 16.87 13.14 4.41
N ARG A 181 17.79 13.85 3.70
CA ARG A 181 18.73 13.23 2.78
C ARG A 181 19.75 12.37 3.53
N ALA A 182 19.70 11.04 3.35
CA ALA A 182 20.49 10.09 4.14
C ALA A 182 22.00 10.27 3.97
N SER A 183 22.48 10.58 2.74
CA SER A 183 23.90 10.86 2.47
C SER A 183 24.43 12.09 3.18
N LYS A 184 23.56 13.04 3.58
CA LYS A 184 23.93 14.21 4.36
C LYS A 184 23.75 13.99 5.87
N ASN A 185 22.67 13.32 6.26
CA ASN A 185 22.33 13.10 7.67
C ASN A 185 21.49 11.83 7.84
N MET A 186 22.14 10.69 7.91
CA MET A 186 21.51 9.38 8.12
C MET A 186 20.67 9.38 9.42
N GLY A 187 21.11 10.04 10.49
CA GLY A 187 20.37 10.13 11.76
C GLY A 187 19.03 10.83 11.61
N GLN A 188 18.95 11.89 10.79
CA GLN A 188 17.70 12.59 10.53
C GLN A 188 16.75 11.77 9.66
N PHE A 189 17.26 11.10 8.63
CA PHE A 189 16.44 10.15 7.86
C PHE A 189 15.88 9.05 8.77
N ALA A 190 16.72 8.45 9.60
CA ALA A 190 16.32 7.43 10.56
C ALA A 190 15.26 7.95 11.55
N ALA A 191 15.37 9.20 12.03
CA ALA A 191 14.38 9.82 12.89
C ALA A 191 13.02 10.01 12.20
N MET A 192 12.99 10.34 10.91
CA MET A 192 11.76 10.41 10.13
C MET A 192 11.09 9.04 9.97
N VAL A 193 11.87 7.99 9.63
CA VAL A 193 11.35 6.62 9.56
C VAL A 193 10.81 6.17 10.92
N ALA A 194 11.54 6.44 12.00
CA ALA A 194 11.11 6.13 13.36
C ALA A 194 9.81 6.85 13.75
N ALA A 195 9.62 8.11 13.32
CA ALA A 195 8.40 8.86 13.56
C ALA A 195 7.18 8.22 12.87
N GLY A 196 7.32 7.80 11.61
CA GLY A 196 6.29 7.06 10.89
C GLY A 196 6.00 5.69 11.54
N ALA A 197 7.04 4.93 11.86
CA ALA A 197 6.91 3.64 12.53
C ALA A 197 6.18 3.77 13.89
N LYS A 198 6.54 4.77 14.69
CA LYS A 198 5.86 5.07 15.97
C LYS A 198 4.36 5.31 15.75
N ALA A 199 3.99 6.09 14.74
CA ALA A 199 2.58 6.33 14.42
C ALA A 199 1.85 5.03 14.08
N VAL A 200 2.48 4.11 13.33
CA VAL A 200 1.92 2.79 13.02
C VAL A 200 1.72 1.97 14.29
N ARG A 201 2.75 1.84 15.13
CA ARG A 201 2.68 1.06 16.38
C ARG A 201 1.57 1.53 17.32
N GLU A 202 1.38 2.85 17.40
CA GLU A 202 0.36 3.44 18.28
C GLU A 202 -1.06 3.37 17.71
N THR A 203 -1.22 3.33 16.38
CA THR A 203 -2.52 3.44 15.73
C THR A 203 -3.04 2.10 15.20
N SER A 204 -2.14 1.26 14.66
CA SER A 204 -2.47 -0.03 14.04
C SER A 204 -1.39 -1.06 14.38
N ALA A 205 -1.35 -1.48 15.65
CA ALA A 205 -0.30 -2.34 16.20
C ALA A 205 -0.13 -3.70 15.49
N SER A 206 -1.16 -4.18 14.79
CA SER A 206 -1.11 -5.40 13.98
C SER A 206 -0.50 -5.20 12.59
N SER A 207 -0.37 -3.95 12.13
CA SER A 207 0.24 -3.63 10.83
C SER A 207 1.76 -3.75 10.90
N LYS A 208 2.37 -4.37 9.89
CA LYS A 208 3.83 -4.43 9.79
C LYS A 208 4.38 -3.18 9.10
N VAL A 209 5.46 -2.65 9.63
CA VAL A 209 6.16 -1.48 9.10
C VAL A 209 7.15 -1.90 8.02
N ILE A 210 7.08 -1.25 6.86
CA ILE A 210 7.96 -1.48 5.71
C ILE A 210 8.87 -0.26 5.51
N VAL A 211 10.15 -0.53 5.19
CA VAL A 211 11.07 0.45 4.57
C VAL A 211 11.39 -0.03 3.17
N HIS A 212 11.23 0.83 2.17
CA HIS A 212 11.28 0.51 0.75
C HIS A 212 12.43 1.23 0.03
N ILE A 213 13.24 0.44 -0.68
CA ILE A 213 14.38 0.89 -1.48
C ILE A 213 14.24 0.33 -2.90
N SER A 214 14.60 1.10 -3.91
CA SER A 214 14.60 0.62 -5.29
C SER A 214 15.81 -0.30 -5.59
N ASN A 215 15.87 -0.81 -6.83
CA ASN A 215 17.00 -1.60 -7.32
C ASN A 215 17.34 -2.81 -6.42
N GLY A 216 16.39 -3.71 -6.23
CA GLY A 216 16.54 -4.89 -5.35
C GLY A 216 17.80 -5.74 -5.57
N TYR A 217 18.52 -5.53 -6.68
CA TYR A 217 19.79 -6.16 -6.97
C TYR A 217 21.02 -5.43 -6.39
N ASP A 218 20.88 -4.18 -5.93
CA ASP A 218 22.01 -3.36 -5.42
C ASP A 218 22.25 -3.61 -3.93
N ASN A 219 22.93 -4.71 -3.63
CA ASN A 219 23.23 -5.09 -2.25
C ASN A 219 24.02 -4.02 -1.46
N ALA A 220 24.91 -3.26 -2.12
CA ALA A 220 25.70 -2.23 -1.45
C ALA A 220 24.80 -1.08 -0.95
N LEU A 221 23.84 -0.64 -1.78
CA LEU A 221 22.86 0.38 -1.40
C LEU A 221 22.01 -0.11 -0.22
N PHE A 222 21.52 -1.36 -0.29
CA PHE A 222 20.71 -1.92 0.78
C PHE A 222 21.46 -2.00 2.11
N ARG A 223 22.72 -2.50 2.09
CA ARG A 223 23.55 -2.52 3.30
C ARG A 223 23.77 -1.12 3.88
N TRP A 224 24.10 -0.15 3.04
CA TRP A 224 24.33 1.23 3.50
C TRP A 224 23.11 1.81 4.22
N ILE A 225 21.92 1.70 3.64
CA ILE A 225 20.68 2.22 4.23
C ILE A 225 20.34 1.45 5.52
N PHE A 226 20.29 0.13 5.46
CA PHE A 226 19.82 -0.66 6.60
C PHE A 226 20.85 -0.77 7.75
N ASP A 227 22.15 -0.65 7.49
CA ASP A 227 23.16 -0.42 8.53
C ASP A 227 22.92 0.91 9.23
N GLY A 228 22.62 1.98 8.47
CA GLY A 228 22.29 3.29 9.02
C GLY A 228 21.04 3.26 9.89
N LEU A 229 19.94 2.63 9.42
CA LEU A 229 18.72 2.50 10.21
C LEU A 229 18.94 1.64 11.48
N THR A 230 19.72 0.57 11.39
CA THR A 230 20.06 -0.32 12.51
C THR A 230 20.90 0.41 13.57
N ALA A 231 21.92 1.16 13.14
CA ALA A 231 22.74 1.97 14.04
C ALA A 231 21.90 3.02 14.83
N ASN A 232 20.85 3.54 14.20
CA ASN A 232 19.89 4.46 14.80
C ASN A 232 18.70 3.76 15.49
N LYS A 233 18.72 2.42 15.60
CA LYS A 233 17.70 1.61 16.31
C LYS A 233 16.27 1.82 15.81
N VAL A 234 16.10 2.00 14.51
CA VAL A 234 14.76 2.19 13.92
C VAL A 234 13.96 0.88 13.99
N ASP A 235 12.72 0.97 14.48
CA ASP A 235 11.80 -0.16 14.58
C ASP A 235 11.02 -0.33 13.26
N TYR A 236 11.40 -1.32 12.46
CA TYR A 236 10.69 -1.75 11.24
C TYR A 236 10.68 -3.28 11.16
N ASP A 237 9.76 -3.84 10.38
CA ASP A 237 9.55 -5.30 10.26
C ASP A 237 10.07 -5.86 8.96
N ILE A 238 9.91 -5.10 7.84
CA ILE A 238 10.07 -5.59 6.47
C ILE A 238 11.02 -4.67 5.70
N ILE A 239 11.93 -5.28 4.96
CA ILE A 239 12.73 -4.64 3.91
C ILE A 239 12.02 -4.87 2.59
N ALA A 240 11.63 -3.79 1.89
CA ALA A 240 10.99 -3.88 0.60
C ALA A 240 11.88 -3.38 -0.55
N MET A 241 11.63 -3.92 -1.74
CA MET A 241 12.45 -3.74 -2.92
C MET A 241 11.59 -3.46 -4.16
N SER A 242 12.07 -2.58 -5.07
CA SER A 242 11.60 -2.52 -6.45
C SER A 242 12.53 -3.28 -7.39
N LEU A 243 11.96 -3.85 -8.47
CA LEU A 243 12.74 -4.51 -9.51
C LEU A 243 12.10 -4.30 -10.89
N TYR A 244 12.75 -3.51 -11.74
CA TYR A 244 12.28 -3.17 -13.09
C TYR A 244 13.32 -3.59 -14.15
N PRO A 245 13.38 -4.89 -14.51
CA PRO A 245 14.34 -5.39 -15.49
C PRO A 245 13.86 -5.15 -16.93
N SER A 246 14.79 -5.28 -17.86
CA SER A 246 14.51 -5.44 -19.29
C SER A 246 14.31 -6.92 -19.65
N VAL A 247 13.79 -7.16 -20.86
CA VAL A 247 13.65 -8.52 -21.41
C VAL A 247 14.98 -9.28 -21.45
N SER A 248 16.10 -8.59 -21.66
CA SER A 248 17.42 -9.22 -21.80
C SER A 248 18.12 -9.54 -20.48
N ASN A 249 17.73 -8.92 -19.35
CA ASN A 249 18.49 -9.03 -18.11
C ASN A 249 17.70 -9.52 -16.90
N TRP A 250 16.39 -9.76 -17.00
CA TRP A 250 15.54 -10.09 -15.87
C TRP A 250 16.02 -11.32 -15.09
N SER A 251 16.52 -12.36 -15.78
CA SER A 251 16.96 -13.59 -15.12
C SER A 251 18.19 -13.35 -14.22
N SER A 252 19.14 -12.56 -14.70
CA SER A 252 20.32 -12.21 -13.90
C SER A 252 19.98 -11.27 -12.74
N LEU A 253 19.10 -10.29 -12.97
CA LEU A 253 18.65 -9.37 -11.91
C LEU A 253 17.82 -10.08 -10.85
N ASN A 254 16.98 -11.04 -11.22
CA ASN A 254 16.25 -11.87 -10.26
C ASN A 254 17.22 -12.67 -9.36
N MET A 255 18.30 -13.21 -9.92
CA MET A 255 19.29 -13.93 -9.13
C MET A 255 20.06 -13.00 -8.18
N GLN A 256 20.48 -11.83 -8.65
CA GLN A 256 21.12 -10.81 -7.81
C GLN A 256 20.19 -10.34 -6.71
N CYS A 257 18.89 -10.13 -7.02
CA CYS A 257 17.86 -9.78 -6.06
C CYS A 257 17.69 -10.88 -4.99
N LEU A 258 17.64 -12.17 -5.37
CA LEU A 258 17.60 -13.27 -4.41
C LEU A 258 18.80 -13.27 -3.48
N ASN A 259 20.01 -13.06 -4.01
CA ASN A 259 21.23 -12.97 -3.19
C ASN A 259 21.12 -11.81 -2.19
N ASN A 260 20.63 -10.65 -2.63
CA ASN A 260 20.40 -9.50 -1.76
C ASN A 260 19.33 -9.79 -0.70
N MET A 261 18.18 -10.38 -1.08
CA MET A 261 17.12 -10.78 -0.13
C MET A 261 17.68 -11.68 0.98
N ASN A 262 18.48 -12.68 0.62
CA ASN A 262 19.10 -13.60 1.60
C ASN A 262 20.12 -12.92 2.49
N ASP A 263 20.90 -11.99 1.95
CA ASP A 263 21.85 -11.18 2.73
C ASP A 263 21.13 -10.27 3.73
N MET A 264 20.03 -9.62 3.32
CA MET A 264 19.20 -8.80 4.20
C MET A 264 18.59 -9.63 5.34
N VAL A 265 18.13 -10.84 5.05
CA VAL A 265 17.63 -11.76 6.09
C VAL A 265 18.74 -12.16 7.04
N ALA A 266 19.90 -12.54 6.53
CA ALA A 266 21.04 -12.96 7.36
C ALA A 266 21.55 -11.84 8.26
N ARG A 267 21.61 -10.59 7.73
CA ARG A 267 22.22 -9.45 8.41
C ARG A 267 21.28 -8.78 9.40
N TYR A 268 20.00 -8.59 9.04
CA TYR A 268 19.06 -7.81 9.83
C TYR A 268 17.93 -8.65 10.44
N ASN A 269 17.82 -9.92 10.09
CA ASN A 269 16.78 -10.82 10.55
C ASN A 269 15.34 -10.31 10.25
N LYS A 270 15.17 -9.52 9.17
CA LYS A 270 13.88 -8.94 8.77
C LYS A 270 13.20 -9.78 7.68
N GLU A 271 11.88 -9.59 7.54
CA GLU A 271 11.10 -10.14 6.44
C GLU A 271 11.35 -9.31 5.16
N ILE A 272 11.11 -9.91 4.00
CA ILE A 272 11.38 -9.30 2.69
C ILE A 272 10.11 -9.24 1.86
N MET A 273 9.90 -8.11 1.17
CA MET A 273 8.81 -7.91 0.22
C MET A 273 9.36 -7.34 -1.10
N ILE A 274 8.89 -7.84 -2.22
CA ILE A 274 9.06 -7.13 -3.49
C ILE A 274 7.81 -6.27 -3.68
N SER A 275 7.91 -4.99 -3.36
CA SER A 275 6.77 -4.07 -3.34
C SER A 275 6.47 -3.41 -4.67
N GLU A 276 7.40 -3.48 -5.63
CA GLU A 276 7.17 -2.99 -6.99
C GLU A 276 7.90 -3.82 -8.04
N VAL A 277 7.18 -4.23 -9.07
CA VAL A 277 7.74 -4.76 -10.32
C VAL A 277 6.95 -4.25 -11.52
N GLY A 278 7.59 -4.22 -12.67
CA GLY A 278 6.96 -3.96 -13.95
C GLY A 278 7.92 -4.31 -15.09
N MET A 279 7.35 -4.56 -16.29
CA MET A 279 8.09 -4.76 -17.53
C MET A 279 7.25 -4.25 -18.68
N GLU A 280 7.86 -3.88 -19.80
CA GLU A 280 7.16 -3.36 -20.97
C GLU A 280 5.97 -4.26 -21.35
N MET A 281 4.78 -3.66 -21.51
CA MET A 281 3.53 -4.35 -21.87
C MET A 281 3.68 -5.19 -23.14
N ALA A 282 4.43 -4.70 -24.13
CA ALA A 282 4.72 -5.41 -25.36
C ALA A 282 5.48 -6.73 -25.14
N ALA A 283 6.13 -6.89 -24.00
CA ALA A 283 6.91 -8.08 -23.63
C ALA A 283 6.16 -9.02 -22.65
N ALA A 284 4.84 -9.10 -22.73
CA ALA A 284 3.98 -9.79 -21.76
C ALA A 284 4.40 -11.23 -21.44
N THR A 285 4.89 -12.01 -22.44
CA THR A 285 5.38 -13.37 -22.24
C THR A 285 6.67 -13.40 -21.41
N ALA A 286 7.61 -12.53 -21.71
CA ALA A 286 8.85 -12.38 -20.92
C ALA A 286 8.54 -11.89 -19.50
N CYS A 287 7.61 -10.94 -19.37
CA CYS A 287 7.11 -10.44 -18.11
C CYS A 287 6.53 -11.56 -17.24
N LYS A 288 5.71 -12.45 -17.82
CA LYS A 288 5.20 -13.64 -17.12
C LYS A 288 6.33 -14.49 -16.56
N SER A 289 7.34 -14.81 -17.39
CA SER A 289 8.48 -15.64 -16.98
C SER A 289 9.29 -14.96 -15.87
N PHE A 290 9.54 -13.66 -16.00
CA PHE A 290 10.18 -12.82 -15.00
C PHE A 290 9.48 -12.88 -13.64
N ILE A 291 8.15 -12.67 -13.63
CA ILE A 291 7.37 -12.64 -12.38
C ILE A 291 7.28 -14.03 -11.76
N GLN A 292 7.07 -15.08 -12.56
CA GLN A 292 7.04 -16.46 -12.06
C GLN A 292 8.35 -16.87 -11.38
N ASP A 293 9.48 -16.57 -11.99
CA ASP A 293 10.80 -16.84 -11.42
C ASP A 293 11.05 -15.97 -10.17
N LEU A 294 10.65 -14.70 -10.18
CA LEU A 294 10.79 -13.82 -9.02
C LEU A 294 9.91 -14.29 -7.84
N ILE A 295 8.67 -14.72 -8.10
CA ILE A 295 7.79 -15.32 -7.07
C ILE A 295 8.43 -16.57 -6.48
N ALA A 296 8.96 -17.47 -7.32
CA ALA A 296 9.63 -18.69 -6.86
C ALA A 296 10.85 -18.35 -5.99
N LYS A 297 11.67 -17.41 -6.41
CA LYS A 297 12.83 -16.91 -5.66
C LYS A 297 12.44 -16.25 -4.34
N THR A 298 11.42 -15.40 -4.35
CA THR A 298 10.93 -14.75 -3.13
C THR A 298 10.39 -15.78 -2.13
N LYS A 299 9.66 -16.80 -2.59
CA LYS A 299 9.23 -17.93 -1.74
C LYS A 299 10.39 -18.75 -1.19
N SER A 300 11.54 -18.82 -1.91
CA SER A 300 12.73 -19.56 -1.49
C SER A 300 13.66 -18.79 -0.54
N VAL A 301 13.36 -17.53 -0.24
CA VAL A 301 14.12 -16.72 0.70
C VAL A 301 14.28 -17.44 2.04
N ASN A 302 15.52 -17.40 2.56
CA ASN A 302 15.90 -18.06 3.80
C ASN A 302 14.91 -17.82 4.95
N GLN A 303 14.71 -18.81 5.80
CA GLN A 303 13.83 -18.77 6.96
C GLN A 303 12.34 -18.50 6.60
N LYS A 304 11.93 -18.71 5.34
CA LYS A 304 10.57 -18.42 4.83
C LYS A 304 10.18 -16.94 5.00
N LYS A 305 11.15 -16.04 4.93
CA LYS A 305 10.93 -14.59 5.17
C LYS A 305 10.53 -13.81 3.92
N GLY A 306 10.45 -14.41 2.74
CA GLY A 306 9.91 -13.77 1.54
C GLY A 306 8.37 -13.75 1.58
N LEU A 307 7.78 -12.57 1.67
CA LEU A 307 6.36 -12.39 1.94
C LEU A 307 5.49 -12.23 0.71
N GLY A 308 6.04 -11.69 -0.39
CA GLY A 308 5.21 -11.42 -1.57
C GLY A 308 5.88 -10.58 -2.65
N VAL A 309 5.14 -10.46 -3.77
CA VAL A 309 5.51 -9.66 -4.95
C VAL A 309 4.31 -8.83 -5.38
N PHE A 310 4.49 -7.52 -5.60
CA PHE A 310 3.48 -6.58 -6.05
C PHE A 310 3.83 -6.03 -7.44
N TYR A 311 2.90 -6.13 -8.38
CA TYR A 311 3.01 -5.48 -9.68
C TYR A 311 2.58 -4.02 -9.57
N TRP A 312 3.38 -3.08 -10.08
CA TRP A 312 3.05 -1.67 -10.01
C TRP A 312 2.20 -1.24 -11.21
N GLU A 313 0.99 -0.75 -10.93
CA GLU A 313 -0.01 -0.25 -11.89
C GLU A 313 -0.30 -1.22 -13.05
N PRO A 314 -0.55 -2.53 -12.76
CA PRO A 314 -0.77 -3.51 -13.84
C PRO A 314 -1.95 -3.15 -14.74
N GLN A 315 -2.99 -2.49 -14.20
CA GLN A 315 -4.21 -2.10 -14.92
C GLN A 315 -4.02 -0.93 -15.88
N SER A 316 -2.85 -0.26 -15.84
CA SER A 316 -2.54 0.84 -16.75
C SER A 316 -2.40 0.33 -18.18
N TYR A 317 -3.16 0.94 -19.13
CA TYR A 317 -3.10 0.62 -20.55
C TYR A 317 -3.34 1.90 -21.40
N ASN A 318 -3.25 1.82 -22.73
CA ASN A 318 -3.29 2.98 -23.63
C ASN A 318 -2.27 4.07 -23.22
N SER A 319 -1.10 3.67 -22.75
CA SER A 319 -0.06 4.59 -22.26
C SER A 319 -0.61 5.62 -21.26
N TRP A 320 -1.47 5.20 -20.34
CA TRP A 320 -2.02 6.08 -19.30
C TRP A 320 -0.91 6.89 -18.62
N LYS A 321 -1.02 8.24 -18.70
CA LYS A 321 0.04 9.16 -18.18
C LYS A 321 1.45 8.87 -18.72
N GLY A 322 1.58 8.26 -19.90
CA GLY A 322 2.85 7.90 -20.51
C GLY A 322 3.48 6.60 -19.98
N TYR A 323 2.82 5.89 -19.05
CA TYR A 323 3.32 4.64 -18.50
C TYR A 323 3.15 3.48 -19.49
N LYS A 324 4.20 2.67 -19.66
CA LYS A 324 4.26 1.58 -20.63
C LYS A 324 4.52 0.20 -20.03
N LEU A 325 4.65 0.12 -18.69
CA LEU A 325 4.99 -1.12 -18.00
C LEU A 325 3.75 -1.79 -17.36
N GLY A 326 2.54 -1.45 -17.83
CA GLY A 326 1.30 -2.11 -17.41
C GLY A 326 1.23 -3.56 -17.89
N ALA A 327 0.24 -4.29 -17.37
CA ALA A 327 0.01 -5.70 -17.72
C ALA A 327 -1.38 -5.96 -18.29
N PHE A 328 -2.06 -4.90 -18.73
CA PHE A 328 -3.33 -4.95 -19.47
C PHE A 328 -3.07 -4.47 -20.91
N ASP A 329 -3.75 -5.09 -21.87
CA ASP A 329 -3.70 -4.68 -23.28
C ASP A 329 -4.55 -3.43 -23.53
N ASP A 330 -4.41 -2.83 -24.72
CA ASP A 330 -5.13 -1.61 -25.09
C ASP A 330 -6.66 -1.80 -25.24
N THR A 331 -7.17 -3.01 -25.02
CA THR A 331 -8.61 -3.29 -24.90
C THR A 331 -9.08 -3.37 -23.45
N GLY A 332 -8.19 -3.13 -22.49
CA GLY A 332 -8.49 -3.18 -21.06
C GLY A 332 -8.59 -4.59 -20.47
N LYS A 333 -7.99 -5.59 -21.13
CA LYS A 333 -7.92 -6.98 -20.64
C LYS A 333 -6.55 -7.29 -20.05
N PRO A 334 -6.46 -8.12 -19.00
CA PRO A 334 -5.18 -8.57 -18.51
C PRO A 334 -4.46 -9.42 -19.57
N THR A 335 -3.18 -9.11 -19.81
CA THR A 335 -2.30 -9.90 -20.67
C THR A 335 -1.86 -11.18 -19.97
N VAL A 336 -1.13 -12.05 -20.68
CA VAL A 336 -0.54 -13.28 -20.12
C VAL A 336 0.45 -13.00 -18.98
N ALA A 337 0.99 -11.79 -18.84
CA ALA A 337 1.84 -11.40 -17.71
C ALA A 337 1.13 -11.61 -16.36
N MET A 338 -0.16 -11.30 -16.29
CA MET A 338 -0.95 -11.48 -15.06
C MET A 338 -1.19 -12.94 -14.67
N ASP A 339 -1.06 -13.89 -15.61
CA ASP A 339 -1.17 -15.32 -15.30
C ASP A 339 -0.04 -15.84 -14.39
N ALA A 340 1.05 -15.06 -14.24
CA ALA A 340 2.12 -15.37 -13.30
C ALA A 340 1.64 -15.44 -11.83
N PHE A 341 0.55 -14.77 -11.51
CA PHE A 341 -0.01 -14.74 -10.15
C PHE A 341 -1.06 -15.82 -9.88
N MET A 342 -1.45 -16.63 -10.87
CA MET A 342 -2.51 -17.63 -10.72
C MET A 342 -2.07 -18.91 -9.98
N ASN A 343 -0.75 -19.15 -9.81
CA ASN A 343 -0.19 -20.40 -9.25
C ASN A 343 0.39 -20.22 -7.85
#